data_c36c17efa2d11eeb5aa2a3a66df56f04
#
_entry.id   c36c17efa2d11eeb5aa2a3a66df56f04
#
_cell.length_a   1.000
_cell.length_b   1.000
_cell.length_c   1.000
_cell.angle_alpha   90.00
_cell.angle_beta   90.00
_cell.angle_gamma   90.00
#
_symmetry.space_group_name_H-M   'P 1'
#
loop_
_entity.id
_entity.type
_entity.pdbx_description
1 polymer ?
#
loop_
_entity_poly.entity_id
_entity_poly.type
_entity_poly.pdbx_seq_one_letter_code
_entity_poly.pdbx_strand_id
1 'polypeptide(L)'
;MLSFISAKEAAEKWNISQRRVSVLCSENRINGAMMVGNMWIIPSNAEKPVDKRTVRYEKAKDITLKPFVKWVGGKSQLVDEIEKMLPTDGGKKVTKYAEPMVGGGALFFSLLSKYDFEEMYISDINAELINAYQVVKNDAEGLIAKLNEMQMLFLPMDENGRKYFYYAVRERFNSTALSAETATDKAAEFIFLNKT
;
A
#
# COMPACT_ATOMS: atom_id res chain seq x y z
N MET A 1 0.77 29.26 28.41
CA MET A 1 0.95 30.20 27.28
C MET A 1 1.43 29.40 26.07
N LEU A 2 0.74 29.49 24.95
CA LEU A 2 1.25 28.92 23.69
C LEU A 2 2.37 29.82 23.19
N SER A 3 3.60 29.31 23.16
CA SER A 3 4.74 29.98 22.55
C SER A 3 4.85 29.57 21.08
N PHE A 4 5.28 30.49 20.23
CA PHE A 4 5.46 30.28 18.80
C PHE A 4 6.91 30.48 18.41
N ILE A 5 7.37 29.80 17.41
CA ILE A 5 8.70 29.89 16.81
C ILE A 5 8.58 30.23 15.33
N SER A 6 9.62 30.83 14.77
CA SER A 6 9.72 31.13 13.34
C SER A 6 10.02 29.88 12.50
N ALA A 7 9.80 29.94 11.19
CA ALA A 7 10.19 28.86 10.28
C ALA A 7 11.70 28.59 10.30
N LYS A 8 12.53 29.58 10.64
CA LYS A 8 13.97 29.38 10.77
C LYS A 8 14.32 28.57 12.03
N GLU A 9 13.74 28.93 13.19
CA GLU A 9 13.94 28.18 14.43
C GLU A 9 13.40 26.76 14.35
N ALA A 10 12.23 26.55 13.69
CA ALA A 10 11.70 25.21 13.42
C ALA A 10 12.62 24.41 12.49
N ALA A 11 13.25 25.03 11.51
CA ALA A 11 14.21 24.40 10.62
C ALA A 11 15.45 23.88 11.38
N GLU A 12 15.97 24.70 12.28
CA GLU A 12 17.09 24.33 13.19
C GLU A 12 16.68 23.20 14.13
N LYS A 13 15.51 23.31 14.78
CA LYS A 13 14.97 22.28 15.69
C LYS A 13 14.77 20.93 15.01
N TRP A 14 14.31 20.91 13.75
CA TRP A 14 13.99 19.70 13.01
C TRP A 14 15.11 19.21 12.10
N ASN A 15 16.22 19.91 12.02
CA ASN A 15 17.36 19.65 11.13
C ASN A 15 16.94 19.48 9.67
N ILE A 16 16.21 20.49 9.15
CA ILE A 16 15.78 20.60 7.75
C ILE A 16 15.92 22.04 7.26
N SER A 17 15.84 22.28 5.96
CA SER A 17 15.92 23.64 5.43
C SER A 17 14.68 24.48 5.78
N GLN A 18 14.85 25.79 5.97
CA GLN A 18 13.73 26.73 6.18
C GLN A 18 12.71 26.68 5.02
N ARG A 19 13.19 26.51 3.79
CA ARG A 19 12.33 26.31 2.61
C ARG A 19 11.43 25.09 2.78
N ARG A 20 11.95 23.99 3.32
CA ARG A 20 11.16 22.79 3.57
C ARG A 20 10.09 23.01 4.64
N VAL A 21 10.42 23.75 5.70
CA VAL A 21 9.42 24.13 6.73
C VAL A 21 8.30 24.95 6.10
N SER A 22 8.62 25.95 5.28
CA SER A 22 7.63 26.79 4.61
C SER A 22 6.69 25.96 3.70
N VAL A 23 7.23 24.98 2.99
CA VAL A 23 6.42 24.03 2.18
C VAL A 23 5.50 23.20 3.07
N LEU A 24 5.98 22.67 4.20
CA LEU A 24 5.16 21.92 5.13
C LEU A 24 4.02 22.75 5.75
N CYS A 25 4.27 24.05 6.00
CA CYS A 25 3.24 24.98 6.44
C CYS A 25 2.18 25.22 5.35
N SER A 26 2.61 25.50 4.11
CA SER A 26 1.68 25.72 2.98
C SER A 26 0.85 24.50 2.61
N GLU A 27 1.36 23.30 2.87
CA GLU A 27 0.68 22.02 2.72
C GLU A 27 -0.25 21.67 3.91
N ASN A 28 -0.42 22.57 4.89
CA ASN A 28 -1.17 22.36 6.15
C ASN A 28 -0.73 21.10 6.94
N ARG A 29 0.55 20.74 6.87
CA ARG A 29 1.11 19.54 7.52
C ARG A 29 1.66 19.81 8.91
N ILE A 30 1.71 21.07 9.32
CA ILE A 30 2.11 21.48 10.67
C ILE A 30 0.88 22.04 11.37
N ASN A 31 0.38 21.29 12.35
CA ASN A 31 -0.82 21.69 13.07
C ASN A 31 -0.59 23.01 13.84
N GLY A 32 -1.49 23.96 13.66
CA GLY A 32 -1.42 25.28 14.31
C GLY A 32 -0.42 26.25 13.70
N ALA A 33 0.25 25.92 12.59
CA ALA A 33 1.05 26.88 11.86
C ALA A 33 0.16 27.93 11.18
N MET A 34 0.54 29.19 11.26
CA MET A 34 -0.19 30.30 10.65
C MET A 34 0.76 31.31 10.02
N MET A 35 0.28 32.04 9.02
CA MET A 35 1.06 33.09 8.38
C MET A 35 0.71 34.45 9.03
N VAL A 36 1.74 35.17 9.47
CA VAL A 36 1.61 36.52 10.01
C VAL A 36 2.48 37.44 9.15
N GLY A 37 1.84 38.30 8.38
CA GLY A 37 2.53 39.06 7.33
C GLY A 37 3.14 38.10 6.28
N ASN A 38 4.47 38.16 6.13
CA ASN A 38 5.23 37.30 5.21
C ASN A 38 6.00 36.17 5.93
N MET A 39 5.69 35.89 7.19
CA MET A 39 6.42 34.91 7.98
C MET A 39 5.47 33.82 8.50
N TRP A 40 5.95 32.58 8.43
CA TRP A 40 5.30 31.48 9.12
C TRP A 40 5.68 31.48 10.60
N ILE A 41 4.67 31.40 11.46
CA ILE A 41 4.80 31.14 12.90
C ILE A 41 4.22 29.77 13.21
N ILE A 42 4.92 29.02 14.04
CA ILE A 42 4.68 27.61 14.31
C ILE A 42 4.62 27.41 15.83
N PRO A 43 3.64 26.67 16.37
CA PRO A 43 3.65 26.37 17.80
C PRO A 43 4.97 25.72 18.22
N SER A 44 5.57 26.20 19.31
CA SER A 44 6.87 25.68 19.78
C SER A 44 6.85 24.20 20.16
N ASN A 45 5.66 23.66 20.51
CA ASN A 45 5.43 22.26 20.80
C ASN A 45 5.09 21.43 19.54
N ALA A 46 5.04 22.05 18.35
CA ALA A 46 4.80 21.30 17.13
C ALA A 46 5.92 20.27 16.88
N GLU A 47 5.51 19.09 16.49
CA GLU A 47 6.42 18.03 16.08
C GLU A 47 6.74 18.13 14.59
N LYS A 48 7.92 17.64 14.21
CA LYS A 48 8.32 17.55 12.81
C LYS A 48 7.35 16.62 12.07
N PRO A 49 6.63 17.09 11.04
CA PRO A 49 5.78 16.23 10.25
C PRO A 49 6.57 15.08 9.62
N VAL A 50 6.06 13.87 9.72
CA VAL A 50 6.69 12.68 9.13
C VAL A 50 6.84 12.91 7.63
N ASP A 51 8.07 12.86 7.12
CA ASP A 51 8.29 12.94 5.69
C ASP A 51 7.78 11.64 5.04
N LYS A 52 6.71 11.75 4.24
CA LYS A 52 6.14 10.60 3.51
C LYS A 52 7.16 9.92 2.59
N ARG A 53 8.27 10.60 2.26
CA ARG A 53 9.39 10.04 1.49
C ARG A 53 10.36 9.23 2.34
N THR A 54 10.35 9.45 3.66
CA THR A 54 11.23 8.77 4.62
C THR A 54 10.46 7.89 5.60
N VAL A 55 9.17 7.63 5.39
CA VAL A 55 8.56 6.44 5.95
C VAL A 55 9.23 5.25 5.25
N ARG A 56 10.50 5.02 5.59
CA ARG A 56 11.01 3.66 5.62
C ARG A 56 10.06 2.96 6.56
N TYR A 57 9.21 2.12 6.00
CA TYR A 57 8.61 1.07 6.81
C TYR A 57 9.80 0.43 7.53
N GLU A 58 9.95 0.67 8.83
CA GLU A 58 10.77 -0.21 9.62
C GLU A 58 10.22 -1.58 9.29
N LYS A 59 11.01 -2.36 8.54
CA LYS A 59 10.62 -3.73 8.21
C LYS A 59 10.31 -4.35 9.56
N ALA A 60 9.06 -4.65 9.81
CA ALA A 60 8.70 -5.51 10.91
C ALA A 60 9.44 -6.82 10.61
N LYS A 61 10.57 -7.03 11.28
CA LYS A 61 11.56 -8.07 10.99
C LYS A 61 10.98 -9.49 11.03
N ASP A 62 9.73 -9.64 11.43
CA ASP A 62 9.04 -10.91 11.65
C ASP A 62 7.75 -11.10 10.81
N ILE A 63 7.41 -10.18 9.89
CA ILE A 63 6.23 -10.37 9.04
C ILE A 63 6.66 -11.06 7.75
N THR A 64 6.34 -12.33 7.62
CA THR A 64 6.44 -13.05 6.34
C THR A 64 5.31 -12.60 5.42
N LEU A 65 5.65 -11.79 4.43
CA LEU A 65 4.70 -11.37 3.40
C LEU A 65 4.35 -12.57 2.51
N LYS A 66 3.05 -12.76 2.24
CA LYS A 66 2.54 -13.86 1.41
C LYS A 66 1.56 -13.34 0.36
N PRO A 67 1.43 -14.05 -0.78
CA PRO A 67 0.38 -13.78 -1.75
C PRO A 67 -1.01 -13.76 -1.11
N PHE A 68 -1.79 -12.73 -1.37
CA PHE A 68 -3.15 -12.61 -0.87
C PHE A 68 -4.19 -13.32 -1.75
N VAL A 69 -3.81 -13.75 -2.96
CA VAL A 69 -4.63 -14.55 -3.88
C VAL A 69 -3.92 -15.86 -4.25
N LYS A 70 -4.69 -16.90 -4.53
CA LYS A 70 -4.22 -18.13 -5.17
C LYS A 70 -4.16 -17.88 -6.67
N TRP A 71 -3.02 -18.16 -7.31
CA TRP A 71 -2.87 -17.92 -8.75
C TRP A 71 -2.28 -19.13 -9.43
N VAL A 72 -2.94 -19.58 -10.51
CA VAL A 72 -2.48 -20.73 -11.30
C VAL A 72 -1.16 -20.39 -11.99
N GLY A 73 -0.18 -21.29 -11.96
CA GLY A 73 1.15 -21.02 -12.49
C GLY A 73 2.00 -20.09 -11.62
N GLY A 74 1.64 -19.93 -10.35
CA GLY A 74 2.38 -19.10 -9.39
C GLY A 74 3.84 -19.56 -9.27
N LYS A 75 4.75 -18.58 -9.21
CA LYS A 75 6.21 -18.79 -9.16
C LYS A 75 6.73 -19.27 -7.79
N SER A 76 5.85 -19.67 -6.85
CA SER A 76 6.25 -20.01 -5.47
C SER A 76 7.28 -21.12 -5.39
N GLN A 77 7.22 -22.11 -6.28
CA GLN A 77 8.20 -23.21 -6.36
C GLN A 77 9.53 -22.79 -7.00
N LEU A 78 9.55 -21.69 -7.73
CA LEU A 78 10.71 -21.19 -8.44
C LEU A 78 11.41 -20.02 -7.74
N VAL A 79 10.85 -19.51 -6.65
CA VAL A 79 11.36 -18.31 -5.94
C VAL A 79 12.84 -18.48 -5.60
N ASP A 80 13.20 -19.58 -4.96
CA ASP A 80 14.57 -19.83 -4.53
C ASP A 80 15.56 -19.95 -5.70
N GLU A 81 15.13 -20.52 -6.83
CA GLU A 81 15.97 -20.63 -8.03
C GLU A 81 16.11 -19.28 -8.73
N ILE A 82 15.04 -18.51 -8.83
CA ILE A 82 15.08 -17.16 -9.41
C ILE A 82 15.95 -16.24 -8.56
N GLU A 83 15.84 -16.31 -7.23
CA GLU A 83 16.66 -15.50 -6.33
C GLU A 83 18.17 -15.76 -6.50
N LYS A 84 18.58 -17.00 -6.75
CA LYS A 84 19.98 -17.34 -7.05
C LYS A 84 20.49 -16.73 -8.36
N MET A 85 19.57 -16.44 -9.29
CA MET A 85 19.89 -15.87 -10.60
C MET A 85 19.82 -14.34 -10.63
N LEU A 86 19.36 -13.71 -9.53
CA LEU A 86 19.32 -12.26 -9.48
C LEU A 86 20.72 -11.67 -9.62
N PRO A 87 20.88 -10.56 -10.35
CA PRO A 87 22.18 -9.94 -10.55
C PRO A 87 22.76 -9.50 -9.20
N THR A 88 23.94 -9.97 -8.91
CA THR A 88 24.76 -9.48 -7.81
C THR A 88 25.67 -8.39 -8.35
N ASP A 89 25.36 -7.14 -8.05
CA ASP A 89 26.04 -5.95 -8.59
C ASP A 89 27.44 -5.72 -8.02
N GLY A 90 28.20 -6.77 -7.72
CA GLY A 90 29.57 -6.59 -7.21
C GLY A 90 29.66 -5.64 -6.00
N GLY A 91 28.63 -5.63 -5.15
CA GLY A 91 28.51 -4.77 -3.96
C GLY A 91 27.68 -3.49 -4.16
N LYS A 92 27.13 -3.22 -5.33
CA LYS A 92 26.17 -2.13 -5.53
C LYS A 92 24.78 -2.56 -5.07
N LYS A 93 24.03 -1.65 -4.44
CA LYS A 93 22.68 -1.90 -4.00
C LYS A 93 21.72 -1.87 -5.20
N VAL A 94 20.99 -2.97 -5.44
CA VAL A 94 19.89 -2.97 -6.41
C VAL A 94 18.73 -2.19 -5.80
N THR A 95 18.34 -1.07 -6.41
CA THR A 95 17.35 -0.15 -5.89
C THR A 95 16.01 -0.21 -6.62
N LYS A 96 15.95 -0.84 -7.79
CA LYS A 96 14.75 -0.91 -8.63
C LYS A 96 14.42 -2.36 -9.00
N TYR A 97 13.14 -2.66 -8.97
CA TYR A 97 12.60 -3.96 -9.32
C TYR A 97 11.41 -3.81 -10.27
N ALA A 98 11.33 -4.66 -11.28
CA ALA A 98 10.17 -4.73 -12.17
C ALA A 98 9.76 -6.19 -12.41
N GLU A 99 8.48 -6.51 -12.24
CA GLU A 99 7.90 -7.82 -12.51
C GLU A 99 6.69 -7.67 -13.46
N PRO A 100 6.85 -8.00 -14.75
CA PRO A 100 5.81 -7.75 -15.77
C PRO A 100 4.68 -8.79 -15.77
N MET A 101 4.81 -9.90 -15.07
CA MET A 101 3.80 -10.95 -14.91
C MET A 101 3.74 -11.36 -13.45
N VAL A 102 3.21 -10.45 -12.60
CA VAL A 102 3.26 -10.61 -11.14
C VAL A 102 2.44 -11.80 -10.66
N GLY A 103 1.31 -12.11 -11.29
CA GLY A 103 0.39 -13.16 -10.84
C GLY A 103 0.02 -12.99 -9.37
N GLY A 104 0.08 -14.04 -8.58
CA GLY A 104 -0.15 -13.98 -7.13
C GLY A 104 0.93 -13.26 -6.33
N GLY A 105 2.07 -12.87 -6.95
CA GLY A 105 3.13 -12.09 -6.31
C GLY A 105 4.09 -12.90 -5.43
N ALA A 106 4.25 -14.19 -5.66
CA ALA A 106 5.13 -15.02 -4.84
C ALA A 106 6.58 -14.49 -4.82
N LEU A 107 7.12 -14.16 -5.99
CA LEU A 107 8.46 -13.58 -6.12
C LEU A 107 8.48 -12.14 -5.56
N PHE A 108 7.51 -11.30 -5.94
CA PHE A 108 7.36 -9.93 -5.45
C PHE A 108 7.40 -9.86 -3.92
N PHE A 109 6.56 -10.64 -3.23
CA PHE A 109 6.48 -10.63 -1.77
C PHE A 109 7.73 -11.22 -1.11
N SER A 110 8.36 -12.24 -1.71
CA SER A 110 9.64 -12.77 -1.23
C SER A 110 10.73 -11.71 -1.28
N LEU A 111 10.90 -11.05 -2.42
CA LEU A 111 11.91 -10.01 -2.60
C LEU A 111 11.63 -8.76 -1.75
N LEU A 112 10.37 -8.35 -1.62
CA LEU A 112 9.98 -7.22 -0.78
C LEU A 112 10.33 -7.46 0.71
N SER A 113 10.32 -8.69 1.17
CA SER A 113 10.71 -9.03 2.54
C SER A 113 12.23 -9.04 2.78
N LYS A 114 13.04 -9.23 1.71
CA LYS A 114 14.49 -9.44 1.80
C LYS A 114 15.32 -8.23 1.37
N TYR A 115 14.81 -7.45 0.42
CA TYR A 115 15.55 -6.35 -0.22
C TYR A 115 14.91 -4.99 0.04
N ASP A 116 15.73 -3.94 0.08
CA ASP A 116 15.30 -2.55 0.20
C ASP A 116 15.26 -1.90 -1.18
N PHE A 117 14.15 -2.03 -1.89
CA PHE A 117 13.96 -1.32 -3.15
C PHE A 117 13.46 0.10 -2.92
N GLU A 118 13.95 1.04 -3.72
CA GLU A 118 13.47 2.42 -3.77
C GLU A 118 12.23 2.53 -4.68
N GLU A 119 12.23 1.73 -5.76
CA GLU A 119 11.14 1.69 -6.72
C GLU A 119 10.80 0.24 -7.09
N MET A 120 9.52 -0.08 -7.10
CA MET A 120 9.01 -1.38 -7.51
C MET A 120 7.85 -1.20 -8.50
N TYR A 121 7.96 -1.88 -9.64
CA TYR A 121 6.95 -1.89 -10.70
C TYR A 121 6.43 -3.32 -10.88
N ILE A 122 5.12 -3.48 -10.77
CA ILE A 122 4.44 -4.75 -11.06
C ILE A 122 3.40 -4.53 -12.13
N SER A 123 3.25 -5.49 -13.02
CA SER A 123 2.17 -5.51 -14.01
C SER A 123 1.71 -6.94 -14.27
N ASP A 124 0.51 -7.05 -14.82
CA ASP A 124 -0.08 -8.31 -15.27
C ASP A 124 -1.09 -8.00 -16.37
N ILE A 125 -1.40 -8.98 -17.22
CA ILE A 125 -2.44 -8.84 -18.24
C ILE A 125 -3.84 -8.79 -17.63
N ASN A 126 -4.01 -9.36 -16.44
CA ASN A 126 -5.29 -9.39 -15.76
C ASN A 126 -5.54 -8.08 -15.01
N ALA A 127 -6.43 -7.25 -15.56
CA ALA A 127 -6.76 -5.94 -15.00
C ALA A 127 -7.39 -6.01 -13.61
N GLU A 128 -8.20 -7.05 -13.31
CA GLU A 128 -8.83 -7.24 -12.01
C GLU A 128 -7.81 -7.60 -10.93
N LEU A 129 -6.80 -8.39 -11.28
CA LEU A 129 -5.68 -8.68 -10.41
C LEU A 129 -4.89 -7.41 -10.08
N ILE A 130 -4.58 -6.60 -11.09
CA ILE A 130 -3.86 -5.32 -10.88
C ILE A 130 -4.71 -4.35 -10.07
N ASN A 131 -6.04 -4.30 -10.31
CA ASN A 131 -6.95 -3.53 -9.47
C ASN A 131 -6.83 -3.96 -7.99
N ALA A 132 -6.84 -5.27 -7.71
CA ALA A 132 -6.69 -5.76 -6.34
C ALA A 132 -5.38 -5.30 -5.69
N TYR A 133 -4.25 -5.33 -6.40
CA TYR A 133 -2.97 -4.78 -5.93
C TYR A 133 -3.04 -3.27 -5.66
N GLN A 134 -3.69 -2.52 -6.55
CA GLN A 134 -3.85 -1.07 -6.40
C GLN A 134 -4.72 -0.73 -5.19
N VAL A 135 -5.80 -1.46 -4.97
CA VAL A 135 -6.69 -1.27 -3.81
C VAL A 135 -5.98 -1.64 -2.51
N VAL A 136 -5.23 -2.76 -2.46
CA VAL A 136 -4.40 -3.10 -1.30
C VAL A 136 -3.41 -1.98 -0.96
N LYS A 137 -2.85 -1.31 -1.98
CA LYS A 137 -1.90 -0.20 -1.79
C LYS A 137 -2.56 1.10 -1.34
N ASN A 138 -3.74 1.43 -1.88
CA ASN A 138 -4.31 2.78 -1.81
C ASN A 138 -5.50 2.88 -0.85
N ASP A 139 -6.24 1.78 -0.64
CA ASP A 139 -7.48 1.71 0.17
C ASP A 139 -7.60 0.36 0.90
N ALA A 140 -6.56 -0.02 1.63
CA ALA A 140 -6.55 -1.28 2.37
C ALA A 140 -7.67 -1.35 3.44
N GLU A 141 -7.99 -0.22 4.08
CA GLU A 141 -9.03 -0.16 5.12
C GLU A 141 -10.42 -0.39 4.51
N GLY A 142 -10.74 0.25 3.40
CA GLY A 142 -11.99 0.04 2.67
C GLY A 142 -12.13 -1.41 2.17
N LEU A 143 -11.05 -1.98 1.65
CA LEU A 143 -11.02 -3.38 1.23
C LEU A 143 -11.29 -4.34 2.40
N ILE A 144 -10.64 -4.13 3.55
CA ILE A 144 -10.84 -4.96 4.75
C ILE A 144 -12.29 -4.85 5.24
N ALA A 145 -12.87 -3.64 5.25
CA ALA A 145 -14.26 -3.44 5.64
C ALA A 145 -15.21 -4.24 4.74
N LYS A 146 -15.05 -4.18 3.41
CA LYS A 146 -15.85 -4.93 2.45
C LYS A 146 -15.70 -6.45 2.60
N LEU A 147 -14.48 -6.94 2.78
CA LEU A 147 -14.23 -8.37 3.00
C LEU A 147 -14.86 -8.84 4.33
N ASN A 148 -14.83 -8.03 5.38
CA ASN A 148 -15.47 -8.34 6.65
C ASN A 148 -17.00 -8.39 6.50
N GLU A 149 -17.63 -7.44 5.78
CA GLU A 149 -19.07 -7.50 5.48
C GLU A 149 -19.45 -8.80 4.77
N MET A 150 -18.70 -9.17 3.73
CA MET A 150 -18.93 -10.42 3.00
C MET A 150 -18.75 -11.65 3.89
N GLN A 151 -17.73 -11.65 4.74
CA GLN A 151 -17.46 -12.74 5.69
C GLN A 151 -18.58 -12.89 6.72
N MET A 152 -19.06 -11.79 7.29
CA MET A 152 -20.15 -11.80 8.26
C MET A 152 -21.47 -12.35 7.67
N LEU A 153 -21.72 -12.09 6.40
CA LEU A 153 -22.88 -12.64 5.71
C LEU A 153 -22.67 -14.13 5.34
N PHE A 154 -21.49 -14.50 4.85
CA PHE A 154 -21.20 -15.81 4.29
C PHE A 154 -21.05 -16.92 5.35
N LEU A 155 -20.33 -16.64 6.46
CA LEU A 155 -19.98 -17.67 7.43
C LEU A 155 -21.17 -18.31 8.14
N PRO A 156 -22.26 -17.57 8.52
CA PRO A 156 -23.42 -18.17 9.18
C PRO A 156 -24.31 -18.99 8.26
N MET A 157 -24.15 -18.88 6.93
CA MET A 157 -24.99 -19.57 5.96
C MET A 157 -24.71 -21.08 5.94
N ASP A 158 -25.74 -21.86 5.68
CA ASP A 158 -25.62 -23.28 5.33
C ASP A 158 -24.97 -23.47 3.93
N GLU A 159 -24.75 -24.70 3.51
CA GLU A 159 -24.11 -25.02 2.24
C GLU A 159 -24.87 -24.43 1.04
N ASN A 160 -26.21 -24.52 1.04
CA ASN A 160 -27.03 -23.97 -0.04
C ASN A 160 -26.97 -22.43 -0.06
N GLY A 161 -27.04 -21.78 1.09
CA GLY A 161 -26.90 -20.34 1.22
C GLY A 161 -25.54 -19.87 0.74
N ARG A 162 -24.44 -20.54 1.12
CA ARG A 162 -23.09 -20.23 0.65
C ARG A 162 -22.95 -20.37 -0.86
N LYS A 163 -23.51 -21.42 -1.42
CA LYS A 163 -23.54 -21.64 -2.88
C LYS A 163 -24.28 -20.51 -3.59
N TYR A 164 -25.47 -20.14 -3.10
CA TYR A 164 -26.24 -19.02 -3.65
C TYR A 164 -25.47 -17.70 -3.55
N PHE A 165 -24.90 -17.40 -2.39
CA PHE A 165 -24.12 -16.18 -2.18
C PHE A 165 -22.91 -16.10 -3.11
N TYR A 166 -22.17 -17.22 -3.27
CA TYR A 166 -21.04 -17.30 -4.21
C TYR A 166 -21.45 -16.94 -5.64
N TYR A 167 -22.54 -17.54 -6.13
CA TYR A 167 -23.00 -17.24 -7.49
C TYR A 167 -23.53 -15.82 -7.65
N ALA A 168 -24.19 -15.27 -6.65
CA ALA A 168 -24.64 -13.88 -6.67
C ALA A 168 -23.45 -12.90 -6.72
N VAL A 169 -22.41 -13.15 -5.93
CA VAL A 169 -21.16 -12.35 -5.98
C VAL A 169 -20.50 -12.48 -7.36
N ARG A 170 -20.42 -13.70 -7.90
CA ARG A 170 -19.83 -13.96 -9.23
C ARG A 170 -20.59 -13.23 -10.34
N GLU A 171 -21.90 -13.26 -10.32
CA GLU A 171 -22.74 -12.55 -11.30
C GLU A 171 -22.50 -11.03 -11.21
N ARG A 172 -22.53 -10.46 -10.02
CA ARG A 172 -22.23 -9.04 -9.79
C ARG A 172 -20.82 -8.68 -10.26
N PHE A 173 -19.82 -9.47 -9.91
CA PHE A 173 -18.44 -9.29 -10.37
C PHE A 173 -18.33 -9.25 -11.90
N ASN A 174 -19.02 -10.15 -12.59
CA ASN A 174 -18.96 -10.23 -14.05
C ASN A 174 -19.78 -9.15 -14.76
N SER A 175 -20.86 -8.64 -14.15
CA SER A 175 -21.74 -7.63 -14.75
C SER A 175 -21.29 -6.20 -14.47
N THR A 176 -20.50 -5.97 -13.41
CA THR A 176 -20.01 -4.64 -13.03
C THR A 176 -18.73 -4.32 -13.77
N ALA A 177 -18.69 -3.19 -14.47
CA ALA A 177 -17.46 -2.70 -15.08
C ALA A 177 -16.47 -2.19 -14.03
N LEU A 178 -15.18 -2.38 -14.28
CA LEU A 178 -14.12 -1.82 -13.44
C LEU A 178 -14.01 -0.30 -13.70
N SER A 179 -14.18 0.48 -12.63
CA SER A 179 -14.03 1.94 -12.63
C SER A 179 -13.42 2.40 -11.30
N ALA A 180 -13.11 3.67 -11.16
CA ALA A 180 -12.61 4.23 -9.90
C ALA A 180 -13.62 4.05 -8.74
N GLU A 181 -14.93 4.19 -9.03
CA GLU A 181 -16.01 4.06 -8.06
C GLU A 181 -16.25 2.60 -7.63
N THR A 182 -15.98 1.64 -8.51
CA THR A 182 -16.21 0.20 -8.26
C THR A 182 -14.95 -0.55 -7.86
N ALA A 183 -13.78 0.10 -7.86
CA ALA A 183 -12.47 -0.55 -7.69
C ALA A 183 -12.38 -1.38 -6.41
N THR A 184 -12.78 -0.81 -5.26
CA THR A 184 -12.70 -1.49 -3.95
C THR A 184 -13.69 -2.65 -3.85
N ASP A 185 -14.93 -2.49 -4.33
CA ASP A 185 -15.92 -3.57 -4.36
C ASP A 185 -15.45 -4.71 -5.27
N LYS A 186 -14.97 -4.41 -6.47
CA LYS A 186 -14.41 -5.37 -7.42
C LYS A 186 -13.21 -6.13 -6.83
N ALA A 187 -12.31 -5.44 -6.12
CA ALA A 187 -11.18 -6.08 -5.45
C ALA A 187 -11.62 -7.04 -4.34
N ALA A 188 -12.61 -6.64 -3.53
CA ALA A 188 -13.16 -7.50 -2.48
C ALA A 188 -13.84 -8.75 -3.07
N GLU A 189 -14.67 -8.57 -4.10
CA GLU A 189 -15.32 -9.68 -4.82
C GLU A 189 -14.30 -10.63 -5.47
N PHE A 190 -13.27 -10.07 -6.12
CA PHE A 190 -12.17 -10.84 -6.71
C PHE A 190 -11.46 -11.72 -5.67
N ILE A 191 -11.11 -11.13 -4.53
CA ILE A 191 -10.45 -11.88 -3.44
C ILE A 191 -11.39 -12.93 -2.85
N PHE A 192 -12.66 -12.59 -2.61
CA PHE A 192 -13.66 -13.53 -2.10
C PHE A 192 -13.80 -14.74 -3.03
N LEU A 193 -14.04 -14.52 -4.33
CA LEU A 193 -14.21 -15.58 -5.32
C LEU A 193 -12.96 -16.44 -5.51
N ASN A 194 -11.78 -15.89 -5.23
CA ASN A 194 -10.52 -16.62 -5.30
C ASN A 194 -10.26 -17.51 -4.07
N LYS A 195 -10.86 -17.18 -2.92
CA LYS A 195 -10.63 -17.89 -1.65
C LYS A 195 -11.70 -18.92 -1.32
N THR A 196 -12.90 -18.76 -1.86
CA THR A 196 -14.05 -19.67 -1.68
C THR A 196 -14.17 -20.65 -2.83
#